data_edec9f06f7e415d84d7e571e922c3aad
#
_entry.id   edec9f06f7e415d84d7e571e922c3aad
#
_cell.length_a   1.000
_cell.length_b   1.000
_cell.length_c   1.000
_cell.angle_alpha   90.00
_cell.angle_beta   90.00
_cell.angle_gamma   90.00
#
_symmetry.space_group_name_H-M   'P 1'
#
loop_
_entity.id
_entity.type
_entity.pdbx_description
1 polymer ?
#
loop_
_entity_poly.entity_id
_entity_poly.type
_entity_poly.pdbx_seq_one_letter_code
_entity_poly.pdbx_strand_id
1 'polypeptide(L)'
;MEHELFFDGNLKEYSWSIKTEKEIINQIREHPPAYLSGGKLDIKNKEESRFVALHVGIYWGLGVFIIKDFDKINVMCDSKEMYEILIQQHKTLNQIIDDKIYFINQLVSHRNLKLEYRLIELTKNIATKHLSGKNKTYVPRDSRGFV
;
A
#
# COMPACT_ATOMS: atom_id res chain seq x y z
N MET A 1 -17.46 -0.96 9.95
CA MET A 1 -16.35 -1.93 10.09
C MET A 1 -15.04 -1.18 10.15
N GLU A 2 -14.09 -1.70 10.88
CA GLU A 2 -12.79 -1.06 11.05
C GLU A 2 -11.69 -2.01 10.61
N HIS A 3 -10.70 -1.48 9.88
CA HIS A 3 -9.61 -2.27 9.34
C HIS A 3 -8.27 -1.67 9.72
N GLU A 4 -7.23 -2.50 9.74
CA GLU A 4 -5.85 -2.04 9.78
C GLU A 4 -5.22 -2.37 8.45
N LEU A 5 -4.64 -1.38 7.79
CA LEU A 5 -4.00 -1.56 6.50
C LEU A 5 -2.50 -1.38 6.67
N PHE A 6 -1.76 -2.47 6.43
CA PHE A 6 -0.31 -2.46 6.41
C PHE A 6 0.14 -2.48 4.96
N PHE A 7 1.26 -1.86 4.67
CA PHE A 7 1.75 -1.78 3.29
C PHE A 7 3.24 -1.57 3.28
N ASP A 8 3.88 -2.06 2.23
CA ASP A 8 5.32 -1.90 2.06
C ASP A 8 5.65 -2.08 0.59
N GLY A 9 6.88 -1.75 0.22
CA GLY A 9 7.31 -1.89 -1.15
C GLY A 9 8.79 -1.68 -1.33
N ASN A 10 9.28 -2.09 -2.48
CA ASN A 10 10.67 -1.89 -2.89
C ASN A 10 10.68 -1.60 -4.39
N LEU A 11 11.85 -1.58 -5.01
CA LEU A 11 11.94 -1.22 -6.42
C LEU A 11 11.27 -2.22 -7.35
N LYS A 12 11.07 -3.45 -6.87
CA LYS A 12 10.56 -4.52 -7.70
C LYS A 12 9.10 -4.82 -7.46
N GLU A 13 8.66 -4.76 -6.21
CA GLU A 13 7.32 -5.20 -5.86
C GLU A 13 6.78 -4.43 -4.67
N TYR A 14 5.48 -4.60 -4.43
CA TYR A 14 4.83 -3.95 -3.30
C TYR A 14 3.78 -4.91 -2.74
N SER A 15 3.45 -4.70 -1.47
CA SER A 15 2.54 -5.59 -0.77
C SER A 15 1.63 -4.80 0.15
N TRP A 16 0.48 -5.39 0.45
CA TRP A 16 -0.40 -4.85 1.49
C TRP A 16 -1.07 -5.99 2.23
N SER A 17 -1.47 -5.70 3.47
CA SER A 17 -2.18 -6.64 4.33
C SER A 17 -3.32 -5.90 4.97
N ILE A 18 -4.52 -6.44 4.86
CA ILE A 18 -5.70 -5.85 5.48
C ILE A 18 -6.14 -6.76 6.61
N LYS A 19 -6.13 -6.23 7.82
CA LYS A 19 -6.55 -6.96 9.00
C LYS A 19 -7.92 -6.44 9.43
N THR A 20 -8.90 -7.34 9.48
CA THR A 20 -10.25 -7.01 9.92
C THR A 20 -10.60 -7.99 11.02
N GLU A 21 -10.75 -7.51 12.23
CA GLU A 21 -10.95 -8.36 13.40
C GLU A 21 -9.81 -9.36 13.49
N LYS A 22 -10.06 -10.65 13.30
CA LYS A 22 -9.03 -11.68 13.37
C LYS A 22 -8.52 -12.13 12.01
N GLU A 23 -9.15 -11.66 10.94
CA GLU A 23 -8.76 -12.07 9.59
C GLU A 23 -7.70 -11.16 9.03
N ILE A 24 -6.73 -11.76 8.37
CA ILE A 24 -5.68 -11.00 7.69
C ILE A 24 -5.62 -11.50 6.25
N ILE A 25 -5.73 -10.58 5.32
CA ILE A 25 -5.64 -10.90 3.89
C ILE A 25 -4.43 -10.17 3.34
N ASN A 26 -3.55 -10.91 2.69
CA ASN A 26 -2.27 -10.40 2.18
C ASN A 26 -2.23 -10.48 0.67
N GLN A 27 -1.66 -9.47 0.04
CA GLN A 27 -1.47 -9.43 -1.40
C GLN A 27 -0.09 -8.87 -1.72
N ILE A 28 0.46 -9.33 -2.83
CA ILE A 28 1.74 -8.83 -3.34
C ILE A 28 1.62 -8.66 -4.85
N ARG A 29 2.25 -7.61 -5.37
CA ARG A 29 2.24 -7.32 -6.81
C ARG A 29 3.62 -6.86 -7.23
N GLU A 30 3.98 -7.17 -8.46
CA GLU A 30 5.19 -6.61 -9.05
C GLU A 30 4.85 -5.29 -9.73
N HIS A 31 5.80 -4.36 -9.68
CA HIS A 31 5.65 -3.14 -10.45
C HIS A 31 5.75 -3.46 -11.93
N PRO A 32 4.88 -2.91 -12.77
CA PRO A 32 5.00 -3.12 -14.20
C PRO A 32 6.32 -2.54 -14.71
N PRO A 33 6.96 -3.19 -15.69
CA PRO A 33 8.15 -2.59 -16.30
C PRO A 33 7.82 -1.22 -16.87
N ALA A 34 8.81 -0.32 -16.81
CA ALA A 34 8.60 1.06 -17.24
C ALA A 34 8.10 1.15 -18.68
N TYR A 35 8.56 0.26 -19.56
CA TYR A 35 8.15 0.31 -20.96
C TYR A 35 6.67 -0.04 -21.14
N LEU A 36 6.09 -0.81 -20.24
CA LEU A 36 4.66 -1.13 -20.32
C LEU A 36 3.79 0.00 -19.82
N SER A 37 4.31 0.84 -18.93
CA SER A 37 3.57 1.95 -18.40
C SER A 37 3.83 3.25 -19.14
N GLY A 38 4.66 3.20 -20.17
CA GLY A 38 5.08 4.40 -20.88
C GLY A 38 5.96 5.30 -20.00
N GLY A 39 6.62 4.72 -19.02
CA GLY A 39 7.48 5.47 -18.11
C GLY A 39 6.74 6.15 -16.97
N LYS A 40 5.42 6.07 -16.95
CA LYS A 40 4.63 6.81 -15.96
C LYS A 40 4.74 6.26 -14.55
N LEU A 41 4.99 4.96 -14.42
CA LEU A 41 5.12 4.31 -13.13
C LEU A 41 6.50 3.74 -12.93
N ASP A 42 7.52 4.46 -13.41
CA ASP A 42 8.89 4.05 -13.24
C ASP A 42 9.32 4.35 -11.80
N ILE A 43 9.22 3.35 -10.96
CA ILE A 43 9.48 3.48 -9.54
C ILE A 43 10.97 3.66 -9.31
N LYS A 44 11.36 4.75 -8.69
CA LYS A 44 12.77 5.11 -8.50
C LYS A 44 13.27 4.92 -7.08
N ASN A 45 12.35 4.82 -6.12
CA ASN A 45 12.77 4.63 -4.73
C ASN A 45 11.70 3.88 -3.96
N LYS A 46 12.08 3.44 -2.79
CA LYS A 46 11.22 2.64 -1.93
C LYS A 46 9.97 3.40 -1.48
N GLU A 47 10.11 4.68 -1.27
CA GLU A 47 9.00 5.49 -0.80
C GLU A 47 7.89 5.56 -1.83
N GLU A 48 8.25 5.74 -3.11
CA GLU A 48 7.25 5.73 -4.18
C GLU A 48 6.48 4.42 -4.19
N SER A 49 7.21 3.31 -4.05
CA SER A 49 6.59 1.99 -4.02
C SER A 49 5.60 1.84 -2.87
N ARG A 50 5.94 2.38 -1.70
CA ARG A 50 5.05 2.32 -0.55
C ARG A 50 3.75 3.08 -0.77
N PHE A 51 3.83 4.25 -1.41
CA PHE A 51 2.62 5.00 -1.72
C PHE A 51 1.75 4.28 -2.75
N VAL A 52 2.38 3.58 -3.70
CA VAL A 52 1.63 2.73 -4.63
C VAL A 52 0.91 1.64 -3.86
N ALA A 53 1.61 0.98 -2.93
CA ALA A 53 1.02 -0.10 -2.12
C ALA A 53 -0.18 0.40 -1.32
N LEU A 54 -0.07 1.58 -0.73
CA LEU A 54 -1.16 2.15 0.04
C LEU A 54 -2.37 2.42 -0.83
N HIS A 55 -2.17 3.09 -1.96
CA HIS A 55 -3.26 3.41 -2.88
C HIS A 55 -3.92 2.13 -3.42
N VAL A 56 -3.11 1.21 -3.94
CA VAL A 56 -3.65 -0.02 -4.53
C VAL A 56 -4.33 -0.86 -3.47
N GLY A 57 -3.79 -0.89 -2.25
CA GLY A 57 -4.38 -1.65 -1.16
C GLY A 57 -5.80 -1.19 -0.84
N ILE A 58 -6.01 0.12 -0.76
CA ILE A 58 -7.34 0.64 -0.51
C ILE A 58 -8.26 0.34 -1.70
N TYR A 59 -7.79 0.61 -2.91
CA TYR A 59 -8.57 0.40 -4.11
C TYR A 59 -8.98 -1.08 -4.24
N TRP A 60 -8.01 -1.98 -4.04
CA TRP A 60 -8.27 -3.42 -4.12
C TRP A 60 -9.25 -3.87 -3.04
N GLY A 61 -9.06 -3.39 -1.81
CA GLY A 61 -9.95 -3.74 -0.71
C GLY A 61 -11.39 -3.35 -0.98
N LEU A 62 -11.59 -2.19 -1.61
CA LEU A 62 -12.92 -1.77 -2.03
C LEU A 62 -13.43 -2.66 -3.16
N GLY A 63 -12.58 -2.99 -4.12
CA GLY A 63 -12.98 -3.78 -5.28
C GLY A 63 -13.41 -5.20 -4.95
N VAL A 64 -12.86 -5.79 -3.90
CA VAL A 64 -13.21 -7.15 -3.48
C VAL A 64 -14.17 -7.16 -2.29
N PHE A 65 -14.69 -5.99 -1.93
CA PHE A 65 -15.71 -5.82 -0.88
C PHE A 65 -15.25 -6.19 0.53
N ILE A 66 -13.94 -6.12 0.78
CA ILE A 66 -13.42 -6.21 2.14
C ILE A 66 -13.65 -4.88 2.83
N ILE A 67 -13.33 -3.78 2.12
CA ILE A 67 -13.59 -2.43 2.60
C ILE A 67 -14.88 -1.95 1.94
N LYS A 68 -15.76 -1.38 2.71
CA LYS A 68 -17.04 -0.90 2.22
C LYS A 68 -17.21 0.56 2.55
N ASP A 69 -18.22 1.19 1.92
CA ASP A 69 -18.52 2.59 2.19
C ASP A 69 -18.72 2.81 3.69
N PHE A 70 -18.21 3.93 4.16
CA PHE A 70 -18.30 4.36 5.56
C PHE A 70 -17.40 3.59 6.52
N ASP A 71 -16.56 2.68 6.00
CA ASP A 71 -15.63 1.95 6.86
C ASP A 71 -14.51 2.86 7.34
N LYS A 72 -13.92 2.49 8.47
CA LYS A 72 -12.74 3.15 9.00
C LYS A 72 -11.51 2.32 8.68
N ILE A 73 -10.45 2.98 8.24
CA ILE A 73 -9.19 2.33 7.94
C ILE A 73 -8.09 2.98 8.76
N ASN A 74 -7.43 2.19 9.60
CA ASN A 74 -6.23 2.63 10.29
C ASN A 74 -5.06 2.31 9.38
N VAL A 75 -4.41 3.35 8.85
CA VAL A 75 -3.29 3.22 7.94
C VAL A 75 -2.01 3.15 8.75
N MET A 76 -1.36 1.98 8.71
CA MET A 76 -0.22 1.68 9.58
C MET A 76 1.08 2.03 8.88
N CYS A 77 1.65 3.19 9.22
CA CYS A 77 2.85 3.71 8.58
C CYS A 77 4.07 3.36 9.41
N ASP A 78 5.06 2.74 8.79
CA ASP A 78 6.30 2.37 9.49
C ASP A 78 7.46 3.33 9.21
N SER A 79 7.16 4.48 8.64
CA SER A 79 8.14 5.52 8.34
C SER A 79 7.60 6.84 8.85
N LYS A 80 8.39 7.51 9.68
CA LYS A 80 7.99 8.80 10.21
C LYS A 80 7.81 9.83 9.10
N GLU A 81 8.70 9.81 8.11
CA GLU A 81 8.63 10.73 6.99
C GLU A 81 7.33 10.56 6.21
N MET A 82 6.98 9.32 5.88
CA MET A 82 5.75 9.03 5.16
C MET A 82 4.52 9.42 5.97
N TYR A 83 4.56 9.12 7.28
CA TYR A 83 3.49 9.47 8.18
C TYR A 83 3.24 10.99 8.17
N GLU A 84 4.31 11.77 8.23
CA GLU A 84 4.21 13.22 8.21
C GLU A 84 3.66 13.74 6.89
N ILE A 85 4.09 13.17 5.78
CA ILE A 85 3.58 13.55 4.47
C ILE A 85 2.06 13.31 4.41
N LEU A 86 1.62 12.16 4.89
CA LEU A 86 0.20 11.82 4.85
C LEU A 86 -0.65 12.70 5.76
N ILE A 87 -0.14 13.04 6.94
CA ILE A 87 -0.86 13.88 7.87
C ILE A 87 -0.92 15.32 7.39
N GLN A 88 0.20 15.86 6.93
CA GLN A 88 0.27 17.27 6.55
C GLN A 88 -0.39 17.57 5.21
N GLN A 89 -0.43 16.57 4.34
CA GLN A 89 -1.07 16.73 3.02
C GLN A 89 -0.45 17.84 2.17
N HIS A 90 0.81 18.20 2.44
CA HIS A 90 1.53 19.16 1.62
C HIS A 90 2.00 18.49 0.36
N LYS A 91 2.14 19.26 -0.71
CA LYS A 91 2.73 18.75 -1.93
C LYS A 91 4.19 18.43 -1.68
N THR A 92 4.63 17.29 -2.18
CA THR A 92 6.03 16.92 -2.19
C THR A 92 6.62 17.35 -3.53
N LEU A 93 7.88 17.08 -3.76
CA LEU A 93 8.46 17.33 -5.08
C LEU A 93 8.42 16.05 -5.93
N ASN A 94 7.65 15.07 -5.48
CA ASN A 94 7.57 13.76 -6.13
C ASN A 94 6.17 13.59 -6.72
N GLN A 95 6.12 13.55 -8.06
CA GLN A 95 4.83 13.48 -8.77
C GLN A 95 4.09 12.18 -8.45
N ILE A 96 4.80 11.05 -8.35
CA ILE A 96 4.15 9.78 -8.07
C ILE A 96 3.47 9.82 -6.70
N ILE A 97 4.18 10.32 -5.70
CA ILE A 97 3.64 10.41 -4.35
C ILE A 97 2.44 11.34 -4.32
N ASP A 98 2.55 12.51 -4.94
CA ASP A 98 1.45 13.47 -4.97
C ASP A 98 0.22 12.90 -5.68
N ASP A 99 0.42 12.18 -6.77
CA ASP A 99 -0.68 11.55 -7.50
C ASP A 99 -1.36 10.50 -6.65
N LYS A 100 -0.59 9.69 -5.92
CA LYS A 100 -1.19 8.65 -5.08
C LYS A 100 -2.00 9.24 -3.94
N ILE A 101 -1.49 10.30 -3.33
CA ILE A 101 -2.23 10.98 -2.27
C ILE A 101 -3.54 11.54 -2.83
N TYR A 102 -3.49 12.13 -4.03
CA TYR A 102 -4.68 12.64 -4.68
C TYR A 102 -5.71 11.54 -4.89
N PHE A 103 -5.29 10.39 -5.44
CA PHE A 103 -6.20 9.28 -5.70
C PHE A 103 -6.75 8.68 -4.41
N ILE A 104 -5.94 8.61 -3.36
CA ILE A 104 -6.43 8.13 -2.06
C ILE A 104 -7.53 9.06 -1.56
N ASN A 105 -7.32 10.37 -1.65
CA ASN A 105 -8.31 11.34 -1.20
C ASN A 105 -9.59 11.24 -2.02
N GLN A 106 -9.49 10.93 -3.31
CA GLN A 106 -10.66 10.71 -4.15
C GLN A 106 -11.47 9.50 -3.67
N LEU A 107 -10.78 8.39 -3.38
CA LEU A 107 -11.47 7.21 -2.87
C LEU A 107 -12.13 7.48 -1.53
N VAL A 108 -11.45 8.17 -0.64
CA VAL A 108 -11.98 8.51 0.67
C VAL A 108 -13.27 9.34 0.53
N SER A 109 -13.22 10.33 -0.35
CA SER A 109 -14.35 11.22 -0.55
C SER A 109 -15.53 10.49 -1.18
N HIS A 110 -15.29 9.73 -2.25
CA HIS A 110 -16.36 9.04 -2.98
C HIS A 110 -17.02 7.93 -2.19
N ARG A 111 -16.25 7.27 -1.33
CA ARG A 111 -16.75 6.12 -0.60
C ARG A 111 -17.02 6.43 0.88
N ASN A 112 -16.85 7.68 1.26
CA ASN A 112 -17.07 8.13 2.63
C ASN A 112 -16.28 7.32 3.65
N LEU A 113 -15.02 7.05 3.31
CA LEU A 113 -14.14 6.32 4.22
C LEU A 113 -13.59 7.25 5.28
N LYS A 114 -13.20 6.68 6.40
CA LYS A 114 -12.54 7.43 7.45
C LYS A 114 -11.15 6.84 7.62
N LEU A 115 -10.13 7.61 7.29
CA LEU A 115 -8.75 7.17 7.43
C LEU A 115 -8.13 7.81 8.67
N GLU A 116 -7.42 6.98 9.41
CA GLU A 116 -6.62 7.45 10.53
C GLU A 116 -5.21 6.91 10.34
N TYR A 117 -4.23 7.80 10.31
CA TYR A 117 -2.84 7.40 10.09
C TYR A 117 -2.18 7.14 11.43
N ARG A 118 -1.47 6.03 11.53
CA ARG A 118 -0.77 5.64 12.75
C ARG A 118 0.68 5.32 12.45
N LEU A 119 1.58 5.77 13.30
CA LEU A 119 2.99 5.46 13.16
C LEU A 119 3.30 4.21 13.95
N ILE A 120 3.91 3.22 13.30
CA ILE A 120 4.26 1.96 13.94
C ILE A 120 5.75 1.68 13.74
N GLU A 121 6.28 0.73 14.51
CA GLU A 121 7.65 0.29 14.34
C GLU A 121 7.79 -0.61 13.12
N LEU A 122 8.97 -0.62 12.52
CA LEU A 122 9.24 -1.45 11.34
C LEU A 122 8.91 -2.91 11.59
N THR A 123 9.22 -3.41 12.78
CA THR A 123 9.00 -4.82 13.12
C THR A 123 7.53 -5.19 13.20
N LYS A 124 6.66 -4.19 13.28
CA LYS A 124 5.21 -4.42 13.38
C LYS A 124 4.52 -4.42 12.01
N ASN A 125 5.25 -4.13 10.95
CA ASN A 125 4.64 -4.08 9.62
C ASN A 125 4.57 -5.47 9.02
N ILE A 126 3.39 -6.07 9.07
CA ILE A 126 3.19 -7.45 8.60
C ILE A 126 3.27 -7.56 7.08
N ALA A 127 3.09 -6.46 6.34
CA ALA A 127 3.18 -6.50 4.88
C ALA A 127 4.62 -6.72 4.41
N THR A 128 5.61 -6.33 5.19
CA THR A 128 7.02 -6.48 4.84
C THR A 128 7.40 -7.93 4.61
N LYS A 129 6.78 -8.84 5.32
CA LYS A 129 7.10 -10.27 5.24
C LYS A 129 6.86 -10.85 3.86
N HIS A 130 6.01 -10.22 3.08
CA HIS A 130 5.61 -10.77 1.79
C HIS A 130 6.44 -10.27 0.63
N LEU A 131 7.40 -9.38 0.89
CA LEU A 131 8.29 -8.89 -0.17
C LEU A 131 9.39 -9.92 -0.39
N SER A 132 9.59 -10.32 -1.65
CA SER A 132 10.53 -11.39 -1.99
C SER A 132 11.95 -11.08 -1.53
N GLY A 133 12.41 -9.89 -1.61
CA GLY A 133 13.75 -9.55 -1.18
C GLY A 133 13.99 -9.72 0.30
N LYS A 134 12.94 -9.87 1.09
CA LYS A 134 13.02 -10.05 2.53
C LYS A 134 12.89 -11.49 2.94
N ASN A 135 12.25 -12.31 2.13
CA ASN A 135 11.98 -13.70 2.46
C ASN A 135 12.88 -14.59 1.64
N LYS A 136 13.86 -15.17 2.29
CA LYS A 136 14.83 -16.02 1.60
C LYS A 136 14.26 -17.35 1.17
N THR A 137 13.11 -17.71 1.67
CA THR A 137 12.48 -18.96 1.28
C THR A 137 11.47 -18.77 0.17
N TYR A 138 11.41 -17.60 -0.41
CA TYR A 138 10.49 -17.32 -1.49
C TYR A 138 10.70 -18.28 -2.66
N VAL A 139 9.64 -18.89 -3.13
CA VAL A 139 9.65 -19.79 -4.26
C VAL A 139 8.93 -19.10 -5.39
N PRO A 140 9.57 -18.93 -6.52
CA PRO A 140 8.89 -18.31 -7.66
C PRO A 140 7.68 -19.10 -8.03
N ARG A 141 6.70 -18.48 -8.27
CA ARG A 141 5.49 -19.02 -8.53
C ARG A 141 5.34 -19.75 -9.63
N ASP A 142 5.90 -20.32 -9.53
CA ASP A 142 5.74 -21.02 -10.30
C ASP A 142 4.83 -21.68 -9.87
N SER A 143 4.92 -21.52 -9.28
CA SER A 143 4.21 -21.70 -8.84
C SER A 143 3.35 -20.88 -8.44
N ARG A 144 3.24 -20.61 -8.43
CA ARG A 144 2.62 -19.85 -8.07
C ARG A 144 1.75 -19.18 -8.16
N GLY A 145 1.57 -19.34 -8.16
CA GLY A 145 0.97 -18.65 -8.20
C GLY A 145 0.85 -17.68 -7.81
N PHE A 146 1.43 -17.80 -7.56
CA PHE A 146 1.49 -17.06 -7.42
C PHE A 146 1.60 -16.47 -7.47
N VAL A 147 2.04 -16.49 -7.22
CA VAL A 147 2.22 -16.14 -7.11
C VAL A 147 2.03 -15.97 -7.14
#